data_7eb6ac37ff7d433d4f1f6c37ddf8ae39
#
_entry.id   7eb6ac37ff7d433d4f1f6c37ddf8ae39
#
_cell.length_a   1.000
_cell.length_b   1.000
_cell.length_c   1.000
_cell.angle_alpha   90.00
_cell.angle_beta   90.00
_cell.angle_gamma   90.00
#
_symmetry.space_group_name_H-M   'P 1'
#
loop_
_entity.id
_entity.type
_entity.pdbx_description
1 polymer ?
#
loop_
_entity_poly.entity_id
_entity_poly.type
_entity_poly.pdbx_seq_one_letter_code
_entity_poly.pdbx_strand_id
1 'polypeptide(L)'
;MARVERPEIGTEMYAVFEHLYYIPGHAAPVMEYCVCKGTVRGFFTSGYTEVCLLFAGPDGFPSPDRRRLGDIGEKLFYTAAAAATLAKSMTEKYERTWGWIGAPDFPMARPWEKLLEVPANG
;
A
#
# COMPACT_ATOMS: atom_id res chain seq x y z
N MET A 1 -8.45 -25.77 2.72
CA MET A 1 -8.01 -24.37 2.59
C MET A 1 -9.22 -23.45 2.52
N ALA A 2 -9.14 -22.34 3.23
CA ALA A 2 -10.18 -21.33 3.16
C ALA A 2 -10.24 -20.73 1.76
N ARG A 3 -11.41 -20.64 1.21
CA ARG A 3 -11.65 -20.03 -0.10
C ARG A 3 -11.77 -18.52 0.09
N VAL A 4 -11.00 -17.75 -0.65
CA VAL A 4 -11.10 -16.29 -0.60
C VAL A 4 -12.35 -15.87 -1.37
N GLU A 5 -13.26 -15.17 -0.69
CA GLU A 5 -14.47 -14.67 -1.32
C GLU A 5 -14.21 -13.35 -2.04
N ARG A 6 -14.95 -13.11 -3.11
CA ARG A 6 -14.88 -11.82 -3.80
C ARG A 6 -15.50 -10.73 -2.94
N PRO A 7 -14.80 -9.60 -2.79
CA PRO A 7 -15.45 -8.43 -2.19
C PRO A 7 -16.55 -7.89 -3.11
N GLU A 8 -17.52 -7.22 -2.53
CA GLU A 8 -18.57 -6.60 -3.32
C GLU A 8 -18.04 -5.36 -4.05
N ILE A 9 -18.64 -5.07 -5.21
CA ILE A 9 -18.36 -3.82 -5.91
C ILE A 9 -18.72 -2.64 -5.01
N GLY A 10 -17.83 -1.67 -4.92
CA GLY A 10 -17.98 -0.53 -4.00
C GLY A 10 -17.28 -0.71 -2.67
N THR A 11 -16.77 -1.91 -2.37
CA THR A 11 -16.01 -2.15 -1.15
C THR A 11 -14.73 -1.32 -1.14
N GLU A 12 -14.45 -0.68 -0.01
CA GLU A 12 -13.18 0.02 0.18
C GLU A 12 -12.11 -0.98 0.60
N MET A 13 -10.96 -0.91 -0.04
CA MET A 13 -9.81 -1.75 0.27
C MET A 13 -8.54 -0.91 0.29
N TYR A 14 -7.49 -1.45 0.89
CA TYR A 14 -6.25 -0.71 1.13
C TYR A 14 -5.07 -1.51 0.63
N ALA A 15 -4.10 -0.80 0.04
CA ALA A 15 -2.86 -1.41 -0.43
C ALA A 15 -1.70 -0.45 -0.20
N VAL A 16 -0.49 -0.98 -0.25
CA VAL A 16 0.74 -0.20 -0.09
C VAL A 16 1.25 0.18 -1.47
N PHE A 17 1.56 1.46 -1.66
CA PHE A 17 2.12 2.00 -2.89
C PHE A 17 3.48 2.63 -2.60
N GLU A 18 4.40 2.52 -3.54
CA GLU A 18 5.64 3.27 -3.50
C GLU A 18 5.38 4.70 -3.98
N HIS A 19 5.94 5.67 -3.28
CA HIS A 19 5.85 7.06 -3.67
C HIS A 19 7.25 7.67 -3.72
N LEU A 20 7.64 8.14 -4.89
CA LEU A 20 8.91 8.84 -5.09
C LEU A 20 8.64 10.34 -5.12
N TYR A 21 9.45 11.09 -4.39
CA TYR A 21 9.34 12.54 -4.38
C TYR A 21 10.72 13.17 -4.28
N TYR A 22 10.81 14.43 -4.65
CA TYR A 22 12.06 15.18 -4.62
C TYR A 22 12.02 16.23 -3.53
N ILE A 23 13.10 16.29 -2.75
CA ILE A 23 13.28 17.34 -1.76
C ILE A 23 14.14 18.41 -2.42
N PRO A 24 13.74 19.70 -2.38
CA PRO A 24 14.55 20.78 -2.96
C PRO A 24 15.98 20.74 -2.42
N GLY A 25 16.95 20.80 -3.33
CA GLY A 25 18.36 20.74 -2.98
C GLY A 25 18.93 19.33 -2.82
N HIS A 26 18.13 18.30 -2.98
CA HIS A 26 18.55 16.90 -2.90
C HIS A 26 18.74 16.32 -4.29
N ALA A 27 19.88 15.65 -4.52
CA ALA A 27 20.23 15.16 -5.86
C ALA A 27 19.43 13.92 -6.28
N ALA A 28 18.95 13.14 -5.33
CA ALA A 28 18.25 11.88 -5.59
C ALA A 28 16.82 11.92 -5.08
N PRO A 29 15.90 11.19 -5.73
CA PRO A 29 14.55 11.08 -5.20
C PRO A 29 14.53 10.33 -3.88
N VAL A 30 13.57 10.66 -3.04
CA VAL A 30 13.30 9.98 -1.78
C VAL A 30 12.08 9.09 -2.00
N MET A 31 12.11 7.89 -1.44
CA MET A 31 10.99 6.96 -1.55
C MET A 31 10.31 6.78 -0.21
N GLU A 32 9.00 6.58 -0.24
CA GLU A 32 8.23 6.19 0.93
C GLU A 32 7.19 5.15 0.52
N TYR A 33 6.72 4.39 1.49
CA TYR A 33 5.61 3.46 1.30
C TYR A 33 4.35 4.10 1.88
N CYS A 34 3.32 4.23 1.05
CA CYS A 34 2.06 4.87 1.44
C CYS A 34 0.93 3.85 1.41
N VAL A 35 0.00 3.97 2.35
CA VAL A 35 -1.25 3.21 2.30
C VAL A 35 -2.25 4.03 1.50
N CYS A 36 -2.75 3.43 0.43
CA CYS A 36 -3.74 4.06 -0.43
C CYS A 36 -5.06 3.32 -0.33
N LYS A 37 -6.15 4.08 -0.29
CA LYS A 37 -7.50 3.54 -0.28
C LYS A 37 -8.01 3.41 -1.70
N GLY A 38 -8.60 2.25 -2.02
CA GLY A 38 -9.20 2.00 -3.30
C GLY A 38 -10.63 1.50 -3.16
N THR A 39 -11.35 1.53 -4.27
CA THR A 39 -12.72 1.05 -4.33
C THR A 39 -12.80 -0.06 -5.36
N VAL A 40 -13.43 -1.17 -5.00
CA VAL A 40 -13.65 -2.28 -5.93
C VAL A 40 -14.62 -1.84 -7.02
N ARG A 41 -14.19 -1.95 -8.28
CA ARG A 41 -14.96 -1.52 -9.45
C ARG A 41 -15.49 -2.69 -10.26
N GLY A 42 -14.89 -3.86 -10.12
CA GLY A 42 -15.31 -5.05 -10.86
C GLY A 42 -14.27 -6.14 -10.77
N PHE A 43 -14.43 -7.14 -11.64
CA PHE A 43 -13.57 -8.31 -11.65
C PHE A 43 -13.21 -8.68 -13.07
N PHE A 44 -12.02 -9.24 -13.21
CA PHE A 44 -11.55 -9.81 -14.46
C PHE A 44 -11.27 -11.29 -14.22
N THR A 45 -11.84 -12.15 -15.06
CA THR A 45 -11.81 -13.60 -14.81
C THR A 45 -11.27 -14.36 -16.02
N SER A 46 -10.11 -14.00 -16.51
CA SER A 46 -9.47 -14.72 -17.60
C SER A 46 -8.37 -15.61 -17.03
N GLY A 47 -8.70 -16.88 -16.77
CA GLY A 47 -7.78 -17.86 -16.21
C GLY A 47 -7.76 -17.85 -14.69
N TYR A 48 -7.69 -16.71 -14.05
CA TYR A 48 -7.81 -16.53 -12.60
C TYR A 48 -8.57 -15.24 -12.33
N THR A 49 -9.05 -15.08 -11.10
CA THR A 49 -9.83 -13.90 -10.75
C THR A 49 -8.95 -12.77 -10.30
N GLU A 50 -9.10 -11.62 -10.93
CA GLU A 50 -8.47 -10.37 -10.51
C GLU A 50 -9.55 -9.39 -10.04
N VAL A 51 -9.25 -8.69 -8.95
CA VAL A 51 -10.07 -7.60 -8.45
C VAL A 51 -9.61 -6.32 -9.13
N CYS A 52 -10.53 -5.62 -9.77
CA CYS A 52 -10.25 -4.34 -10.42
C CYS A 52 -10.62 -3.23 -9.45
N LEU A 53 -9.65 -2.37 -9.12
CA LEU A 53 -9.82 -1.31 -8.13
C LEU A 53 -9.41 0.03 -8.71
N LEU A 54 -10.00 1.08 -8.17
CA LEU A 54 -9.56 2.44 -8.42
C LEU A 54 -9.05 3.01 -7.11
N PHE A 55 -7.74 3.25 -7.03
CA PHE A 55 -7.11 3.82 -5.86
C PHE A 55 -6.99 5.34 -5.95
N ALA A 56 -7.01 5.99 -4.80
CA ALA A 56 -6.50 7.36 -4.69
C ALA A 56 -4.98 7.22 -4.50
N GLY A 57 -4.22 7.52 -5.54
CA GLY A 57 -2.78 7.36 -5.52
C GLY A 57 -2.10 8.34 -4.55
N PRO A 58 -0.82 8.09 -4.22
CA PRO A 58 -0.09 8.95 -3.28
C PRO A 58 0.12 10.37 -3.79
N ASP A 59 0.05 10.57 -5.10
CA ASP A 59 0.12 11.88 -5.75
C ASP A 59 -1.24 12.59 -5.85
N GLY A 60 -2.31 11.97 -5.36
CA GLY A 60 -3.66 12.52 -5.40
C GLY A 60 -4.43 12.22 -6.67
N PHE A 61 -3.81 11.52 -7.64
CA PHE A 61 -4.49 11.15 -8.88
C PHE A 61 -5.11 9.76 -8.80
N PRO A 62 -6.22 9.52 -9.53
CA PRO A 62 -6.80 8.20 -9.59
C PRO A 62 -5.79 7.20 -10.17
N SER A 63 -5.70 6.02 -9.56
CA SER A 63 -4.78 4.97 -9.98
C SER A 63 -5.56 3.66 -10.12
N PRO A 64 -5.95 3.29 -11.36
CA PRO A 64 -6.56 1.99 -11.58
C PRO A 64 -5.55 0.88 -11.43
N ASP A 65 -5.95 -0.22 -10.82
CA ASP A 65 -5.07 -1.35 -10.60
C ASP A 65 -5.86 -2.65 -10.59
N ARG A 66 -5.16 -3.75 -10.82
CA ARG A 66 -5.73 -5.09 -10.72
C ARG A 66 -4.88 -5.91 -9.77
N ARG A 67 -5.54 -6.57 -8.84
CA ARG A 67 -4.90 -7.44 -7.87
C ARG A 67 -5.54 -8.81 -7.93
N ARG A 68 -4.74 -9.85 -7.74
CA ARG A 68 -5.28 -11.21 -7.69
C ARG A 68 -6.14 -11.37 -6.45
N LEU A 69 -7.21 -12.15 -6.59
CA LEU A 69 -8.10 -12.42 -5.45
C LEU A 69 -7.31 -13.00 -4.26
N GLY A 70 -6.31 -13.84 -4.53
CA GLY A 70 -5.45 -14.42 -3.50
C GLY A 70 -4.53 -13.42 -2.78
N ASP A 71 -4.39 -12.19 -3.31
CA ASP A 71 -3.58 -11.16 -2.64
C ASP A 71 -4.31 -10.53 -1.43
N ILE A 72 -5.60 -10.81 -1.28
CA ILE A 72 -6.35 -10.30 -0.13
C ILE A 72 -5.79 -10.94 1.14
N GLY A 73 -5.39 -10.08 2.08
CA GLY A 73 -4.73 -10.50 3.31
C GLY A 73 -3.20 -10.46 3.24
N GLU A 74 -2.61 -10.38 2.04
CA GLU A 74 -1.15 -10.32 1.87
C GLU A 74 -0.69 -8.98 1.27
N LYS A 75 -1.39 -8.49 0.27
CA LYS A 75 -1.04 -7.26 -0.46
C LYS A 75 -2.23 -6.32 -0.65
N LEU A 76 -3.42 -6.80 -0.42
CA LEU A 76 -4.66 -6.06 -0.52
C LEU A 76 -5.47 -6.35 0.74
N PHE A 77 -5.94 -5.30 1.42
CA PHE A 77 -6.50 -5.46 2.76
C PHE A 77 -7.83 -4.73 2.89
N TYR A 78 -8.67 -5.25 3.78
CA TYR A 78 -9.95 -4.61 4.10
C TYR A 78 -9.81 -3.44 5.07
N THR A 79 -8.67 -3.31 5.76
CA THR A 79 -8.47 -2.24 6.75
C THR A 79 -7.18 -1.49 6.47
N ALA A 80 -7.18 -0.21 6.78
CA ALA A 80 -6.00 0.62 6.66
C ALA A 80 -4.88 0.14 7.60
N ALA A 81 -5.23 -0.30 8.80
CA ALA A 81 -4.25 -0.77 9.78
C ALA A 81 -3.50 -2.01 9.29
N ALA A 82 -4.19 -2.95 8.63
CA ALA A 82 -3.54 -4.13 8.07
C ALA A 82 -2.56 -3.76 6.95
N ALA A 83 -2.95 -2.83 6.07
CA ALA A 83 -2.05 -2.33 5.03
C ALA A 83 -0.86 -1.57 5.64
N ALA A 84 -1.09 -0.81 6.70
CA ALA A 84 -0.02 -0.09 7.40
C ALA A 84 1.00 -1.05 8.03
N THR A 85 0.56 -2.19 8.52
CA THR A 85 1.47 -3.23 9.05
C THR A 85 2.41 -3.73 7.94
N LEU A 86 1.88 -3.94 6.75
CA LEU A 86 2.71 -4.31 5.60
C LEU A 86 3.68 -3.18 5.24
N ALA A 87 3.20 -1.94 5.20
CA ALA A 87 4.03 -0.79 4.87
C ALA A 87 5.18 -0.63 5.86
N LYS A 88 4.92 -0.85 7.15
CA LYS A 88 5.95 -0.86 8.19
C LYS A 88 7.02 -1.90 7.90
N SER A 89 6.60 -3.12 7.61
CA SER A 89 7.52 -4.23 7.30
C SER A 89 8.38 -3.90 6.07
N MET A 90 7.77 -3.35 5.03
CA MET A 90 8.49 -2.96 3.80
C MET A 90 9.48 -1.83 4.06
N THR A 91 9.08 -0.84 4.87
CA THR A 91 9.95 0.27 5.23
C THR A 91 11.18 -0.23 6.01
N GLU A 92 10.97 -1.07 7.00
CA GLU A 92 12.06 -1.63 7.81
C GLU A 92 13.01 -2.48 6.98
N LYS A 93 12.47 -3.28 6.06
CA LYS A 93 13.26 -4.10 5.15
C LYS A 93 14.11 -3.22 4.22
N TYR A 94 13.52 -2.16 3.69
CA TYR A 94 14.22 -1.23 2.82
C TYR A 94 15.36 -0.54 3.59
N GLU A 95 15.09 -0.07 4.80
CA GLU A 95 16.10 0.59 5.63
C GLU A 95 17.25 -0.36 5.99
N ARG A 96 16.96 -1.63 6.28
CA ARG A 96 18.01 -2.63 6.54
C ARG A 96 18.87 -2.90 5.32
N THR A 97 18.26 -2.90 4.15
CA THR A 97 18.98 -3.21 2.91
C THR A 97 19.88 -2.07 2.45
N TRP A 98 19.43 -0.83 2.60
CA TRP A 98 20.10 0.34 2.04
C TRP A 98 20.73 1.27 3.06
N GLY A 99 20.29 1.22 4.31
CA GLY A 99 20.77 2.11 5.37
C GLY A 99 22.24 1.98 5.69
N TRP A 100 22.86 0.85 5.38
CA TRP A 100 24.30 0.63 5.65
C TRP A 100 25.20 1.34 4.66
N ILE A 101 24.71 1.78 3.53
CA ILE A 101 25.52 2.43 2.48
C ILE A 101 25.92 3.84 2.88
N GLY A 102 25.50 4.28 4.00
CA GLY A 102 25.66 5.62 4.50
C GLY A 102 24.31 6.15 4.89
N ALA A 103 24.18 6.58 6.12
CA ALA A 103 22.90 7.07 6.59
C ALA A 103 22.40 8.14 5.63
N PRO A 104 21.24 7.99 5.04
CA PRO A 104 20.69 9.07 4.24
C PRO A 104 20.51 10.28 5.13
N ASP A 105 20.75 11.47 4.57
CA ASP A 105 20.54 12.72 5.31
C ASP A 105 19.09 12.85 5.77
N PHE A 106 18.21 12.10 5.14
CA PHE A 106 16.79 12.08 5.47
C PHE A 106 16.36 10.63 5.71
N PRO A 107 15.87 10.31 6.91
CA PRO A 107 15.29 9.00 7.15
C PRO A 107 14.03 8.85 6.31
N MET A 108 13.68 7.62 5.99
CA MET A 108 12.46 7.32 5.28
C MET A 108 11.24 7.85 6.04
N ALA A 109 10.37 8.57 5.36
CA ALA A 109 9.11 9.01 5.95
C ALA A 109 8.23 7.79 6.25
N ARG A 110 7.40 7.90 7.27
CA ARG A 110 6.53 6.82 7.75
C ARG A 110 5.07 7.26 7.75
N PRO A 111 4.50 7.59 6.57
CA PRO A 111 3.12 8.09 6.53
C PRO A 111 2.08 7.09 7.02
N TRP A 112 2.43 5.80 7.04
CA TRP A 112 1.56 4.73 7.50
C TRP A 112 1.47 4.66 9.05
N GLU A 113 2.36 5.34 9.76
CA GLU A 113 2.48 5.18 11.21
C GLU A 113 1.22 5.55 11.98
N LYS A 114 0.57 6.62 11.56
CA LYS A 114 -0.69 7.07 12.19
C LYS A 114 -1.82 6.05 12.07
N LEU A 115 -1.79 5.23 11.03
CA LEU A 115 -2.82 4.22 10.81
C LEU A 115 -2.69 3.04 11.77
N LEU A 116 -1.50 2.81 12.33
CA LEU A 116 -1.27 1.78 13.33
C LEU A 116 -1.82 2.18 14.71
N GLU A 117 -2.05 3.47 14.94
CA GLU A 117 -2.50 4.01 16.22
C GLU A 117 -4.02 4.10 16.31
N VAL A 118 -4.74 3.63 15.29
CA VAL A 118 -6.19 3.66 15.31
C VAL A 118 -6.70 2.74 16.41
N PRO A 119 -7.57 3.22 17.31
CA PRO A 119 -8.12 2.38 18.37
C PRO A 119 -8.87 1.18 17.80
N ALA A 120 -8.79 0.04 18.49
CA ALA A 120 -9.39 -1.20 18.02
C ALA A 120 -10.91 -1.11 17.85
N ASN A 121 -11.56 -0.23 18.56
CA ASN A 121 -13.01 -0.01 18.50
C ASN A 121 -13.37 1.36 17.89
N GLY A 122 -12.43 2.00 17.26
CA GLY A 122 -12.64 3.29 16.66
C GLY A 122 -12.95 3.22 15.19
#